data_e6f30ce17ef0629ea07db3000ab7ccbf
#
_entry.id   e6f30ce17ef0629ea07db3000ab7ccbf
#
_cell.length_a   1.000
_cell.length_b   1.000
_cell.length_c   1.000
_cell.angle_alpha   90.00
_cell.angle_beta   90.00
_cell.angle_gamma   90.00
#
_symmetry.space_group_name_H-M   'P 1'
#
loop_
_entity.id
_entity.type
_entity.pdbx_description
1 polymer ?
#
loop_
_entity_poly.entity_id
_entity_poly.type
_entity_poly.pdbx_seq_one_letter_code
_entity_poly.pdbx_strand_id
1 'polypeptide(L)'
;MIDNYNILIISPTYNEIQNIELFINSVLELNLNLLIIDDGSPDGTAQIVKKSKKYNKKLFLIERSHKMGLGSAYREGFSWFLNSEYSHCIEMDVDFSHTFEDLKTQPELIKTLKE
;
A
#
# COMPACT_ATOMS: atom_id res chain seq x y z
N MET A 1 10.91 4.36 19.08
CA MET A 1 9.65 3.68 18.69
C MET A 1 9.09 4.31 17.42
N ILE A 2 8.69 3.50 16.46
CA ILE A 2 8.14 4.02 15.21
C ILE A 2 6.65 4.27 15.39
N ASP A 3 6.24 5.48 15.05
CA ASP A 3 4.84 5.87 15.11
C ASP A 3 4.14 5.41 13.82
N ASN A 4 3.01 4.71 13.94
CA ASN A 4 2.27 4.21 12.78
C ASN A 4 1.83 5.33 11.83
N TYR A 5 1.66 6.55 12.31
CA TYR A 5 1.34 7.69 11.46
C TYR A 5 2.37 7.94 10.37
N ASN A 6 3.61 7.52 10.60
CA ASN A 6 4.72 7.79 9.70
C ASN A 6 5.03 6.61 8.79
N ILE A 7 4.25 5.55 8.85
CA ILE A 7 4.48 4.34 8.07
C ILE A 7 3.51 4.29 6.89
N LEU A 8 4.06 4.09 5.70
CA LEU A 8 3.29 3.90 4.49
C LEU A 8 3.47 2.48 3.99
N ILE A 9 2.38 1.77 3.80
CA ILE A 9 2.39 0.48 3.10
C ILE A 9 2.27 0.77 1.61
N ILE A 10 3.15 0.21 0.81
CA ILE A 10 3.11 0.33 -0.65
C ILE A 10 2.74 -1.04 -1.20
N SER A 11 1.64 -1.10 -1.91
CA SER A 11 1.11 -2.37 -2.41
C SER A 11 0.70 -2.26 -3.88
N PRO A 12 1.36 -3.00 -4.78
CA PRO A 12 0.89 -3.08 -6.15
C PRO A 12 -0.29 -4.02 -6.24
N THR A 13 -1.22 -3.74 -7.14
CA THR A 13 -2.39 -4.60 -7.36
C THR A 13 -2.58 -4.87 -8.84
N TYR A 14 -3.02 -6.09 -9.14
CA TYR A 14 -3.53 -6.45 -10.46
C TYR A 14 -4.54 -7.58 -10.29
N ASN A 15 -5.82 -7.29 -10.59
CA ASN A 15 -6.92 -8.26 -10.44
C ASN A 15 -7.05 -8.81 -9.01
N GLU A 16 -7.12 -7.90 -8.05
CA GLU A 16 -7.21 -8.24 -6.62
C GLU A 16 -8.59 -7.93 -6.03
N ILE A 17 -9.64 -7.89 -6.87
CA ILE A 17 -10.96 -7.48 -6.42
C ILE A 17 -11.50 -8.32 -5.25
N GLN A 18 -11.12 -9.59 -5.18
CA GLN A 18 -11.59 -10.48 -4.12
C GLN A 18 -10.93 -10.19 -2.77
N ASN A 19 -9.74 -9.61 -2.76
CA ASN A 19 -8.95 -9.45 -1.55
C ASN A 19 -8.73 -7.99 -1.15
N ILE A 20 -8.95 -7.05 -2.07
CA ILE A 20 -8.53 -5.67 -1.86
C ILE A 20 -9.25 -4.99 -0.69
N GLU A 21 -10.55 -5.22 -0.54
CA GLU A 21 -11.30 -4.58 0.53
C GLU A 21 -10.84 -5.04 1.91
N LEU A 22 -10.65 -6.34 2.08
CA LEU A 22 -10.16 -6.90 3.34
C LEU A 22 -8.75 -6.39 3.64
N PHE A 23 -7.91 -6.33 2.63
CA PHE A 23 -6.54 -5.83 2.77
C PHE A 23 -6.53 -4.37 3.23
N ILE A 24 -7.32 -3.52 2.58
CA ILE A 24 -7.43 -2.11 2.94
C ILE A 24 -7.88 -1.96 4.39
N ASN A 25 -8.93 -2.67 4.78
CA ASN A 25 -9.47 -2.56 6.13
C ASN A 25 -8.45 -3.04 7.16
N SER A 26 -7.73 -4.11 6.86
CA SER A 26 -6.72 -4.65 7.78
C SER A 26 -5.58 -3.66 8.01
N VAL A 27 -5.11 -3.01 6.94
CA VAL A 27 -4.04 -2.01 7.05
C VAL A 27 -4.52 -0.81 7.85
N LEU A 28 -5.69 -0.30 7.54
CA LEU A 28 -6.21 0.92 8.18
C LEU A 28 -6.56 0.70 9.65
N GLU A 29 -6.97 -0.49 10.04
CA GLU A 29 -7.22 -0.83 11.44
C GLU A 29 -5.98 -0.71 12.30
N LEU A 30 -4.81 -0.86 11.71
CA LEU A 30 -3.53 -0.71 12.42
C LEU A 30 -3.03 0.73 12.44
N ASN A 31 -3.83 1.68 11.97
CA ASN A 31 -3.45 3.10 11.83
C ASN A 31 -2.26 3.31 10.89
N LEU A 32 -2.06 2.38 9.96
CA LEU A 32 -1.06 2.53 8.92
C LEU A 32 -1.66 3.27 7.74
N ASN A 33 -0.80 3.84 6.90
CA ASN A 33 -1.20 4.51 5.67
C ASN A 33 -0.93 3.58 4.51
N LEU A 34 -1.73 3.67 3.45
CA LEU A 34 -1.66 2.71 2.35
C LEU A 34 -1.65 3.42 1.01
N LEU A 35 -0.66 3.09 0.19
CA LEU A 35 -0.62 3.50 -1.21
C LEU A 35 -0.78 2.26 -2.08
N ILE A 36 -1.84 2.24 -2.86
CA ILE A 36 -2.09 1.20 -3.85
C ILE A 36 -1.62 1.70 -5.21
N ILE A 37 -0.83 0.89 -5.91
CA ILE A 37 -0.48 1.16 -7.29
C ILE A 37 -1.21 0.11 -8.13
N ASP A 38 -2.35 0.49 -8.70
CA ASP A 38 -3.12 -0.43 -9.51
C ASP A 38 -2.58 -0.47 -10.93
N ASP A 39 -2.22 -1.65 -11.38
CA ASP A 39 -1.50 -1.87 -12.63
C ASP A 39 -2.47 -2.09 -13.80
N GLY A 40 -3.56 -1.34 -13.82
CA GLY A 40 -4.53 -1.41 -14.91
C GLY A 40 -5.48 -2.58 -14.78
N SER A 41 -5.93 -2.92 -13.57
CA SER A 41 -6.82 -4.06 -13.34
C SER A 41 -8.14 -3.92 -14.09
N PRO A 42 -8.49 -4.90 -14.92
CA PRO A 42 -9.81 -4.87 -15.59
C PRO A 42 -10.96 -5.33 -14.71
N ASP A 43 -10.71 -5.89 -13.52
CA ASP A 43 -11.74 -6.50 -12.67
C ASP A 43 -12.47 -5.51 -11.76
N GLY A 44 -12.07 -4.24 -11.74
CA GLY A 44 -12.71 -3.25 -10.86
C GLY A 44 -11.96 -2.99 -9.55
N THR A 45 -10.76 -3.52 -9.38
CA THR A 45 -9.96 -3.32 -8.17
C THR A 45 -9.83 -1.84 -7.81
N ALA A 46 -9.46 -0.98 -8.77
CA ALA A 46 -9.26 0.44 -8.50
C ALA A 46 -10.55 1.14 -8.03
N GLN A 47 -11.70 0.72 -8.56
CA GLN A 47 -12.97 1.30 -8.16
C GLN A 47 -13.29 1.01 -6.68
N ILE A 48 -12.94 -0.18 -6.20
CA ILE A 48 -13.12 -0.52 -4.78
C ILE A 48 -12.26 0.40 -3.90
N VAL A 49 -11.01 0.64 -4.31
CA VAL A 49 -10.12 1.55 -3.58
C VAL A 49 -10.74 2.94 -3.47
N LYS A 50 -11.27 3.47 -4.59
CA LYS A 50 -11.86 4.80 -4.63
C LYS A 50 -13.11 4.95 -3.77
N LYS A 51 -13.81 3.85 -3.49
CA LYS A 51 -15.03 3.87 -2.66
C LYS A 51 -14.76 3.87 -1.17
N SER A 52 -13.53 3.67 -0.75
CA SER A 52 -13.19 3.66 0.67
C SER A 52 -13.41 5.05 1.30
N LYS A 53 -13.92 5.07 2.52
CA LYS A 53 -14.11 6.32 3.28
C LYS A 53 -12.80 7.02 3.61
N LYS A 54 -11.69 6.30 3.58
CA LYS A 54 -10.35 6.84 3.88
C LYS A 54 -9.58 7.25 2.64
N TYR A 55 -10.22 7.16 1.46
CA TYR A 55 -9.57 7.54 0.22
C TYR A 55 -9.11 9.00 0.26
N ASN A 56 -7.86 9.23 -0.11
CA ASN A 56 -7.16 10.51 -0.05
C ASN A 56 -6.91 11.06 1.36
N LYS A 57 -7.13 10.24 2.40
CA LYS A 57 -6.79 10.60 3.79
C LYS A 57 -5.66 9.73 4.33
N LYS A 58 -5.87 8.42 4.35
CA LYS A 58 -4.88 7.42 4.74
C LYS A 58 -4.71 6.36 3.67
N LEU A 59 -5.54 6.39 2.64
CA LEU A 59 -5.53 5.49 1.51
C LEU A 59 -5.36 6.31 0.24
N PHE A 60 -4.33 5.98 -0.53
CA PHE A 60 -3.98 6.68 -1.76
C PHE A 60 -3.88 5.69 -2.91
N LEU A 61 -4.12 6.16 -4.12
CA LEU A 61 -4.13 5.31 -5.30
C LEU A 61 -3.37 5.97 -6.43
N ILE A 62 -2.46 5.21 -7.03
CA ILE A 62 -1.91 5.50 -8.34
C ILE A 62 -2.57 4.49 -9.29
N GLU A 63 -3.34 4.98 -10.25
CA GLU A 63 -4.04 4.13 -11.21
C GLU A 63 -3.33 4.21 -12.54
N ARG A 64 -2.72 3.09 -12.98
CA ARG A 64 -2.00 3.05 -14.24
C ARG A 64 -2.94 2.58 -15.34
N SER A 65 -2.71 3.05 -16.57
CA SER A 65 -3.62 2.78 -17.68
C SER A 65 -3.54 1.33 -18.18
N HIS A 66 -2.41 0.65 -17.93
CA HIS A 66 -2.20 -0.72 -18.39
C HIS A 66 -1.14 -1.38 -17.50
N LYS A 67 -1.01 -2.70 -17.63
CA LYS A 67 -0.07 -3.46 -16.83
C LYS A 67 1.36 -3.15 -17.24
N MET A 68 2.16 -2.67 -16.29
CA MET A 68 3.55 -2.25 -16.51
C MET A 68 4.56 -3.06 -15.69
N GLY A 69 4.07 -3.95 -14.81
CA GLY A 69 4.90 -4.86 -14.06
C GLY A 69 5.15 -4.45 -12.62
N LEU A 70 5.49 -5.44 -11.82
CA LEU A 70 5.64 -5.32 -10.37
C LEU A 70 6.79 -4.37 -9.99
N GLY A 71 7.96 -4.53 -10.59
CA GLY A 71 9.10 -3.67 -10.29
C GLY A 71 8.83 -2.22 -10.59
N SER A 72 8.17 -1.96 -11.72
CA SER A 72 7.77 -0.60 -12.11
C SER A 72 6.79 -0.01 -11.10
N ALA A 73 5.85 -0.82 -10.60
CA ALA A 73 4.87 -0.38 -9.61
C ALA A 73 5.55 0.03 -8.30
N TYR A 74 6.49 -0.77 -7.81
CA TYR A 74 7.22 -0.43 -6.60
C TYR A 74 8.08 0.82 -6.77
N ARG A 75 8.72 0.98 -7.93
CA ARG A 75 9.50 2.19 -8.19
C ARG A 75 8.65 3.44 -8.17
N GLU A 76 7.47 3.37 -8.77
CA GLU A 76 6.54 4.50 -8.77
C GLU A 76 6.03 4.79 -7.36
N GLY A 77 5.68 3.77 -6.60
CA GLY A 77 5.25 3.92 -5.21
C GLY A 77 6.36 4.49 -4.33
N PHE A 78 7.58 4.04 -4.52
CA PHE A 78 8.73 4.54 -3.77
C PHE A 78 8.99 6.02 -4.09
N SER A 79 8.89 6.40 -5.35
CA SER A 79 9.04 7.81 -5.76
C SER A 79 7.97 8.68 -5.10
N TRP A 80 6.74 8.21 -5.05
CA TRP A 80 5.65 8.90 -4.38
C TRP A 80 5.96 9.06 -2.87
N PHE A 81 6.46 7.99 -2.25
CA PHE A 81 6.84 8.01 -0.84
C PHE A 81 7.92 9.05 -0.56
N LEU A 82 8.95 9.15 -1.41
CA LEU A 82 10.04 10.10 -1.20
C LEU A 82 9.56 11.55 -1.22
N ASN A 83 8.45 11.84 -1.90
CA ASN A 83 7.87 13.17 -1.97
C ASN A 83 6.77 13.38 -0.92
N SER A 84 6.52 12.40 -0.07
CA SER A 84 5.50 12.45 0.96
C SER A 84 6.10 12.85 2.31
N GLU A 85 5.22 13.02 3.30
CA GLU A 85 5.63 13.30 4.68
C GLU A 85 5.94 12.05 5.49
N TYR A 86 5.68 10.86 4.93
CA TYR A 86 5.94 9.61 5.66
C TYR A 86 7.43 9.36 5.77
N SER A 87 7.85 8.76 6.89
CA SER A 87 9.26 8.53 7.18
C SER A 87 9.70 7.10 6.87
N HIS A 88 8.76 6.16 6.84
CA HIS A 88 9.04 4.74 6.64
C HIS A 88 8.08 4.16 5.63
N CYS A 89 8.52 3.19 4.84
CA CYS A 89 7.60 2.44 3.99
C CYS A 89 7.87 0.94 4.06
N ILE A 90 6.83 0.19 3.81
CA ILE A 90 6.87 -1.28 3.75
C ILE A 90 6.23 -1.68 2.44
N GLU A 91 6.96 -2.47 1.64
CA GLU A 91 6.41 -3.07 0.43
C GLU A 91 5.67 -4.34 0.81
N MET A 92 4.39 -4.45 0.44
CA MET A 92 3.57 -5.59 0.83
C MET A 92 2.60 -5.95 -0.27
N ASP A 93 2.50 -7.23 -0.57
CA ASP A 93 1.53 -7.74 -1.54
C ASP A 93 0.17 -7.95 -0.90
N VAL A 94 -0.89 -7.81 -1.70
CA VAL A 94 -2.26 -7.97 -1.23
C VAL A 94 -2.58 -9.42 -0.87
N ASP A 95 -1.77 -10.37 -1.28
CA ASP A 95 -1.99 -11.80 -1.02
C ASP A 95 -1.72 -12.20 0.44
N PHE A 96 -1.42 -11.23 1.31
CA PHE A 96 -1.14 -11.48 2.74
C PHE A 96 0.05 -12.40 2.98
N SER A 97 1.04 -12.40 2.07
CA SER A 97 2.27 -13.17 2.26
C SER A 97 3.04 -12.76 3.51
N HIS A 98 2.84 -11.52 3.98
CA HIS A 98 3.29 -11.06 5.29
C HIS A 98 2.06 -10.72 6.12
N THR A 99 1.92 -11.33 7.30
CA THR A 99 0.80 -11.01 8.19
C THR A 99 1.09 -9.72 8.95
N PHE A 100 0.04 -9.04 9.39
CA PHE A 100 0.22 -7.83 10.19
C PHE A 100 0.82 -8.14 11.57
N GLU A 101 0.65 -9.38 12.05
CA GLU A 101 1.32 -9.83 13.27
C GLU A 101 2.84 -9.84 13.07
N ASP A 102 3.31 -10.26 11.89
CA ASP A 102 4.74 -10.24 11.59
C ASP A 102 5.30 -8.83 11.67
N LEU A 103 4.55 -7.83 11.20
CA LEU A 103 4.98 -6.44 11.26
C LEU A 103 5.06 -5.93 12.70
N LYS A 104 4.20 -6.40 13.58
CA LYS A 104 4.22 -6.03 14.99
C LYS A 104 5.39 -6.65 15.73
N THR A 105 5.76 -7.88 15.38
CA THR A 105 6.79 -8.65 16.08
C THR A 105 8.16 -8.54 15.44
N GLN A 106 8.24 -8.07 14.21
CA GLN A 106 9.49 -7.98 13.44
C GLN A 106 9.66 -6.57 12.86
N PRO A 107 9.97 -5.58 13.72
CA PRO A 107 10.15 -4.20 13.25
C PRO A 107 11.18 -4.04 12.15
N GLU A 108 12.11 -4.98 12.02
CA GLU A 108 13.13 -4.99 10.98
C GLU A 108 12.56 -5.12 9.58
N LEU A 109 11.29 -5.52 9.44
CA LEU A 109 10.63 -5.54 8.15
C LEU A 109 10.29 -4.13 7.65
N ILE A 110 10.33 -3.14 8.55
CA ILE A 110 10.08 -1.75 8.21
C ILE A 110 11.35 -1.14 7.64
N LYS A 111 11.25 -0.57 6.45
CA LYS A 111 12.38 0.05 5.78
C LYS A 111 12.36 1.55 5.98
N THR A 112 13.48 2.10 6.48
CA THR A 112 13.66 3.54 6.58
C THR A 112 14.37 4.01 5.32
N LEU A 113 13.74 4.88 4.54
CA LEU A 113 14.22 5.26 3.21
C LEU A 113 14.54 6.74 3.08
N LYS A 114 14.20 7.54 4.08
CA LYS A 114 14.53 8.96 4.14
C LYS A 114 15.53 9.19 5.27
N GLU A 115 16.67 9.70 4.92
CA GLU A 115 17.70 10.07 5.88
C GLU A 115 17.89 11.57 5.92
#